data_e1f96d3a751bc27fbbf79a4b4b4bd07f
#
_entry.id   e1f96d3a751bc27fbbf79a4b4b4bd07f
#
_cell.length_a   1.000
_cell.length_b   1.000
_cell.length_c   1.000
_cell.angle_alpha   90.00
_cell.angle_beta   90.00
_cell.angle_gamma   90.00
#
_symmetry.space_group_name_H-M   'P 1'
#
loop_
_entity.id
_entity.type
_entity.pdbx_description
1 polymer ?
#
loop_
_entity_poly.entity_id
_entity_poly.type
_entity_poly.pdbx_seq_one_letter_code
_entity_poly.pdbx_strand_id
1 'polypeptide(L)'
;MPYVYPQAVEAAAEKISAEITPEDYAEREDFRDIVTFTIDPKDAKDFDDALSIRQLKPGLWEVGVHIADVSHYVKEGSIIDKEAVKRATSVYLVDRTIPMLPERLCNFICSLRPDEEKLAYSVIFNMNEKAEIKDYRIRHTVIKSNRRFTYEEAQNIIETGEGDYKEEILQLNKLAQILREKRMAAGAINFDRCEVKFEIDEKGKPLSVYFKVSKEANKLIEEFMLLANRTVAEHIGKVPKNKKPKVFPYRIHDLPDPDKLDNLSQFIARFGYKIRTGGSKTDVSKSINRLLSDIEGKKEQNLIETVSLRAMQLSLIHISEPTRQEAI
;
A
#
# COMPACT_ATOMS: atom_id res chain seq x y z
N MET A 1 9.27 -22.95 -3.55
CA MET A 1 9.94 -21.75 -4.07
C MET A 1 11.44 -21.88 -3.79
N PRO A 2 12.34 -21.64 -4.76
CA PRO A 2 13.78 -21.75 -4.48
C PRO A 2 14.20 -20.67 -3.47
N TYR A 3 14.84 -21.07 -2.40
CA TYR A 3 15.31 -20.18 -1.36
C TYR A 3 16.52 -19.35 -1.79
N VAL A 4 17.45 -19.95 -2.54
CA VAL A 4 18.69 -19.34 -3.00
C VAL A 4 18.51 -18.83 -4.44
N TYR A 5 19.10 -17.69 -4.74
CA TYR A 5 19.17 -17.19 -6.11
C TYR A 5 20.21 -17.99 -6.92
N PRO A 6 19.99 -18.16 -8.24
CA PRO A 6 21.03 -18.62 -9.11
C PRO A 6 22.25 -17.68 -9.08
N GLN A 7 23.46 -18.22 -9.04
CA GLN A 7 24.69 -17.42 -8.96
C GLN A 7 24.80 -16.36 -10.07
N ALA A 8 24.29 -16.66 -11.26
CA ALA A 8 24.27 -15.71 -12.37
C ALA A 8 23.35 -14.50 -12.13
N VAL A 9 22.26 -14.68 -11.36
CA VAL A 9 21.34 -13.60 -10.98
C VAL A 9 21.98 -12.69 -9.94
N GLU A 10 22.61 -13.28 -8.92
CA GLU A 10 23.37 -12.54 -7.91
C GLU A 10 24.49 -11.74 -8.55
N ALA A 11 25.30 -12.35 -9.42
CA ALA A 11 26.38 -11.70 -10.14
C ALA A 11 25.88 -10.56 -11.07
N ALA A 12 24.67 -10.69 -11.62
CA ALA A 12 24.06 -9.62 -12.41
C ALA A 12 23.59 -8.45 -11.51
N ALA A 13 23.03 -8.75 -10.35
CA ALA A 13 22.63 -7.72 -9.40
C ALA A 13 23.83 -6.93 -8.83
N GLU A 14 24.96 -7.61 -8.57
CA GLU A 14 26.20 -6.97 -8.12
C GLU A 14 26.77 -5.96 -9.14
N LYS A 15 26.51 -6.13 -10.43
CA LYS A 15 26.95 -5.22 -11.49
C LYS A 15 26.10 -3.96 -11.63
N ILE A 16 24.93 -3.91 -11.01
CA ILE A 16 24.06 -2.74 -11.07
C ILE A 16 24.67 -1.64 -10.20
N SER A 17 24.94 -0.48 -10.82
CA SER A 17 25.41 0.70 -10.11
C SER A 17 24.32 1.28 -9.23
N ALA A 18 24.69 1.70 -8.04
CA ALA A 18 23.84 2.52 -7.18
C ALA A 18 24.00 4.03 -7.46
N GLU A 19 24.98 4.40 -8.27
CA GLU A 19 25.27 5.79 -8.64
C GLU A 19 24.17 6.32 -9.55
N ILE A 20 23.62 7.47 -9.21
CA ILE A 20 22.63 8.19 -10.00
C ILE A 20 23.41 9.18 -10.88
N THR A 21 23.26 9.05 -12.20
CA THR A 21 24.00 9.84 -13.16
C THR A 21 23.32 11.19 -13.46
N PRO A 22 24.05 12.19 -14.03
CA PRO A 22 23.42 13.43 -14.47
C PRO A 22 22.26 13.22 -15.46
N GLU A 23 22.33 12.19 -16.29
CA GLU A 23 21.27 11.82 -17.22
C GLU A 23 20.03 11.33 -16.49
N ASP A 24 20.19 10.60 -15.38
CA ASP A 24 19.07 10.13 -14.55
C ASP A 24 18.31 11.29 -13.91
N TYR A 25 18.99 12.39 -13.55
CA TYR A 25 18.35 13.60 -13.01
C TYR A 25 17.59 14.40 -14.09
N ALA A 26 18.09 14.41 -15.33
CA ALA A 26 17.62 15.33 -16.37
C ALA A 26 16.12 15.17 -16.70
N GLU A 27 15.59 13.96 -16.58
CA GLU A 27 14.18 13.63 -16.89
C GLU A 27 13.31 13.50 -15.64
N ARG A 28 13.84 13.83 -14.46
CA ARG A 28 13.16 13.63 -13.18
C ARG A 28 12.85 14.94 -12.49
N GLU A 29 11.70 14.98 -11.82
CA GLU A 29 11.34 16.11 -10.95
C GLU A 29 12.11 15.98 -9.63
N ASP A 30 12.75 17.07 -9.19
CA ASP A 30 13.59 17.09 -8.00
C ASP A 30 12.76 17.31 -6.72
N PHE A 31 12.81 16.32 -5.84
CA PHE A 31 12.15 16.32 -4.52
C PHE A 31 13.15 16.23 -3.36
N ARG A 32 14.45 16.39 -3.61
CA ARG A 32 15.49 16.21 -2.58
C ARG A 32 15.41 17.21 -1.43
N ASP A 33 14.92 18.41 -1.71
CA ASP A 33 14.76 19.49 -0.71
C ASP A 33 13.37 19.53 -0.07
N ILE A 34 12.50 18.56 -0.38
CA ILE A 34 11.16 18.49 0.17
C ILE A 34 11.14 17.44 1.28
N VAL A 35 10.58 17.81 2.45
CA VAL A 35 10.46 16.88 3.57
C VAL A 35 9.79 15.60 3.12
N THR A 36 10.55 14.52 3.19
CA THR A 36 10.17 13.17 2.75
C THR A 36 10.61 12.15 3.79
N PHE A 37 9.77 11.19 4.09
CA PHE A 37 10.08 10.12 5.03
C PHE A 37 9.34 8.83 4.70
N THR A 38 9.85 7.71 5.23
CA THR A 38 9.19 6.40 5.17
C THR A 38 8.63 6.05 6.55
N ILE A 39 7.57 5.23 6.60
CA ILE A 39 6.99 4.68 7.84
C ILE A 39 6.79 3.17 7.63
N ASP A 40 7.62 2.36 8.31
CA ASP A 40 7.76 0.94 8.04
C ASP A 40 7.76 0.09 9.32
N PRO A 41 7.59 -1.24 9.21
CA PRO A 41 7.84 -2.15 10.32
C PRO A 41 9.27 -2.02 10.85
N LYS A 42 9.47 -2.21 12.15
CA LYS A 42 10.77 -2.05 12.81
C LYS A 42 11.89 -2.87 12.16
N ASP A 43 11.57 -4.06 11.70
CA ASP A 43 12.47 -5.05 11.09
C ASP A 43 12.58 -4.94 9.55
N ALA A 44 11.84 -4.03 8.93
CA ALA A 44 11.93 -3.80 7.48
C ALA A 44 13.30 -3.24 7.08
N LYS A 45 13.77 -3.67 5.89
CA LYS A 45 14.99 -3.20 5.23
C LYS A 45 14.71 -2.68 3.82
N ASP A 46 13.60 -3.08 3.27
CA ASP A 46 13.06 -2.76 1.94
C ASP A 46 12.02 -1.64 2.10
N PHE A 47 12.48 -0.38 2.02
CA PHE A 47 11.61 0.80 2.09
C PHE A 47 11.12 1.11 0.69
N ASP A 48 9.96 0.55 0.33
CA ASP A 48 9.44 0.61 -1.04
C ASP A 48 8.64 1.88 -1.31
N ASP A 49 8.11 2.54 -0.27
CA ASP A 49 7.29 3.74 -0.37
C ASP A 49 7.70 4.83 0.62
N ALA A 50 7.52 6.07 0.20
CA ALA A 50 7.76 7.25 1.00
C ALA A 50 6.66 8.30 0.77
N LEU A 51 6.43 9.13 1.77
CA LEU A 51 5.54 10.28 1.67
C LEU A 51 6.34 11.58 1.80
N SER A 52 6.01 12.56 0.96
CA SER A 52 6.48 13.93 1.12
C SER A 52 5.32 14.89 1.30
N ILE A 53 5.57 16.00 2.00
CA ILE A 53 4.57 17.05 2.18
C ILE A 53 5.24 18.41 2.26
N ARG A 54 4.63 19.40 1.58
CA ARG A 54 4.93 20.83 1.76
C ARG A 54 3.67 21.67 1.61
N GLN A 55 3.62 22.76 2.32
CA GLN A 55 2.56 23.75 2.14
C GLN A 55 2.89 24.67 0.96
N LEU A 56 2.02 24.72 -0.06
CA LEU A 56 2.17 25.61 -1.20
C LEU A 56 1.67 27.01 -0.90
N LYS A 57 0.57 27.09 -0.16
CA LYS A 57 -0.06 28.31 0.37
C LYS A 57 -1.01 27.95 1.51
N PRO A 58 -1.49 28.92 2.33
CA PRO A 58 -2.45 28.63 3.37
C PRO A 58 -3.64 27.80 2.86
N GLY A 59 -3.86 26.65 3.49
CA GLY A 59 -4.94 25.72 3.13
C GLY A 59 -4.72 24.88 1.89
N LEU A 60 -3.52 24.93 1.25
CA LEU A 60 -3.18 24.09 0.10
C LEU A 60 -1.83 23.36 0.33
N TRP A 61 -1.85 22.07 0.23
CA TRP A 61 -0.73 21.19 0.45
C TRP A 61 -0.35 20.44 -0.83
N GLU A 62 0.94 20.27 -1.07
CA GLU A 62 1.46 19.30 -2.01
C GLU A 62 1.89 18.05 -1.24
N VAL A 63 1.31 16.92 -1.59
CA VAL A 63 1.64 15.61 -0.99
C VAL A 63 2.14 14.70 -2.09
N GLY A 64 3.35 14.19 -1.92
CA GLY A 64 3.95 13.20 -2.81
C GLY A 64 3.82 11.79 -2.22
N VAL A 65 3.42 10.85 -3.07
CA VAL A 65 3.49 9.41 -2.81
C VAL A 65 4.55 8.85 -3.74
N HIS A 66 5.67 8.43 -3.18
CA HIS A 66 6.86 8.01 -3.90
C HIS A 66 7.04 6.51 -3.77
N ILE A 67 7.16 5.82 -4.90
CA ILE A 67 7.43 4.37 -4.96
C ILE A 67 8.80 4.17 -5.58
N ALA A 68 9.61 3.30 -5.00
CA ALA A 68 10.93 2.96 -5.53
C ALA A 68 10.87 2.61 -7.02
N ASP A 69 11.68 3.28 -7.85
CA ASP A 69 11.71 3.06 -9.31
C ASP A 69 12.54 1.83 -9.68
N VAL A 70 12.01 0.67 -9.32
CA VAL A 70 12.66 -0.63 -9.60
C VAL A 70 12.87 -0.83 -11.10
N SER A 71 11.97 -0.32 -11.94
CA SER A 71 12.04 -0.47 -13.41
C SER A 71 13.23 0.28 -14.05
N HIS A 72 13.77 1.25 -13.35
CA HIS A 72 15.01 1.90 -13.75
C HIS A 72 16.20 0.91 -13.73
N TYR A 73 16.28 0.07 -12.72
CA TYR A 73 17.38 -0.86 -12.48
C TYR A 73 17.15 -2.25 -13.10
N VAL A 74 15.94 -2.75 -13.03
CA VAL A 74 15.56 -4.08 -13.54
C VAL A 74 14.88 -3.93 -14.89
N LYS A 75 15.63 -4.17 -15.95
CA LYS A 75 15.12 -4.06 -17.33
C LYS A 75 14.38 -5.30 -17.74
N GLU A 76 13.28 -5.11 -18.48
CA GLU A 76 12.47 -6.19 -19.05
C GLU A 76 13.34 -7.19 -19.84
N GLY A 77 13.09 -8.48 -19.63
CA GLY A 77 13.82 -9.58 -20.28
C GLY A 77 15.23 -9.83 -19.74
N SER A 78 15.72 -9.05 -18.77
CA SER A 78 16.99 -9.31 -18.09
C SER A 78 16.96 -10.62 -17.31
N ILE A 79 18.13 -11.12 -16.91
CA ILE A 79 18.22 -12.33 -16.09
C ILE A 79 17.55 -12.15 -14.72
N ILE A 80 17.60 -10.93 -14.17
CA ILE A 80 16.95 -10.58 -12.89
C ILE A 80 15.44 -10.55 -13.07
N ASP A 81 14.95 -9.91 -14.14
CA ASP A 81 13.51 -9.85 -14.46
C ASP A 81 12.93 -11.25 -14.66
N LYS A 82 13.60 -12.11 -15.42
CA LYS A 82 13.17 -13.50 -15.63
C LYS A 82 13.09 -14.30 -14.34
N GLU A 83 14.03 -14.08 -13.41
CA GLU A 83 13.98 -14.74 -12.10
C GLU A 83 12.84 -14.14 -11.23
N ALA A 84 12.64 -12.82 -11.28
CA ALA A 84 11.52 -12.16 -10.59
C ALA A 84 10.16 -12.66 -11.08
N VAL A 85 9.97 -12.80 -12.39
CA VAL A 85 8.75 -13.40 -12.98
C VAL A 85 8.53 -14.83 -12.49
N LYS A 86 9.60 -15.62 -12.41
CA LYS A 86 9.53 -17.00 -11.91
C LYS A 86 9.18 -17.07 -10.43
N ARG A 87 9.68 -16.14 -9.61
CA ARG A 87 9.37 -16.05 -8.18
C ARG A 87 7.98 -15.48 -7.93
N ALA A 88 7.54 -14.51 -8.74
CA ALA A 88 6.25 -13.85 -8.75
C ALA A 88 5.95 -12.97 -7.51
N THR A 89 6.56 -13.22 -6.37
CA THR A 89 6.32 -12.49 -5.10
C THR A 89 7.48 -12.64 -4.13
N SER A 90 7.58 -11.73 -3.18
CA SER A 90 8.36 -11.93 -1.95
C SER A 90 7.54 -12.74 -0.94
N VAL A 91 8.21 -13.58 -0.17
CA VAL A 91 7.57 -14.42 0.88
C VAL A 91 8.14 -14.03 2.23
N TYR A 92 7.26 -13.55 3.11
CA TYR A 92 7.61 -13.14 4.45
C TYR A 92 7.30 -14.29 5.43
N LEU A 93 8.34 -14.90 5.98
CA LEU A 93 8.26 -15.93 6.99
C LEU A 93 8.44 -15.30 8.38
N VAL A 94 8.28 -16.12 9.42
CA VAL A 94 8.40 -15.63 10.81
C VAL A 94 9.82 -15.16 11.12
N ASP A 95 10.82 -15.85 10.57
CA ASP A 95 12.25 -15.64 10.87
C ASP A 95 13.02 -14.94 9.73
N ARG A 96 12.46 -14.88 8.54
CA ARG A 96 13.15 -14.31 7.37
C ARG A 96 12.22 -13.92 6.24
N THR A 97 12.75 -13.13 5.32
CA THR A 97 12.11 -12.83 4.04
C THR A 97 12.83 -13.57 2.92
N ILE A 98 12.08 -14.16 1.99
CA ILE A 98 12.59 -14.66 0.71
C ILE A 98 12.15 -13.63 -0.34
N PRO A 99 13.02 -12.70 -0.73
CA PRO A 99 12.62 -11.59 -1.60
C PRO A 99 12.44 -12.04 -3.06
N MET A 100 11.58 -11.32 -3.78
CA MET A 100 11.40 -11.51 -5.23
C MET A 100 12.62 -11.05 -6.02
N LEU A 101 13.28 -9.99 -5.57
CA LEU A 101 14.51 -9.43 -6.15
C LEU A 101 15.70 -9.68 -5.22
N PRO A 102 16.93 -9.81 -5.75
CA PRO A 102 18.14 -9.91 -4.92
C PRO A 102 18.22 -8.81 -3.86
N GLU A 103 18.69 -9.14 -2.66
CA GLU A 103 18.74 -8.22 -1.52
C GLU A 103 19.50 -6.93 -1.82
N ARG A 104 20.53 -6.99 -2.67
CA ARG A 104 21.23 -5.80 -3.15
C ARG A 104 20.31 -4.78 -3.78
N LEU A 105 19.27 -5.21 -4.49
CA LEU A 105 18.29 -4.33 -5.09
C LEU A 105 17.23 -3.90 -4.08
N CYS A 106 16.50 -4.84 -3.49
CA CYS A 106 15.36 -4.50 -2.64
C CYS A 106 15.75 -3.83 -1.31
N ASN A 107 16.88 -4.21 -0.69
CA ASN A 107 17.28 -3.64 0.61
C ASN A 107 18.22 -2.43 0.51
N PHE A 108 18.84 -2.20 -0.68
CA PHE A 108 19.85 -1.15 -0.82
C PHE A 108 19.58 -0.20 -1.99
N ILE A 109 19.72 -0.66 -3.24
CA ILE A 109 19.68 0.23 -4.40
C ILE A 109 18.31 0.88 -4.56
N CYS A 110 17.23 0.08 -4.53
CA CYS A 110 15.86 0.57 -4.70
C CYS A 110 15.26 1.09 -3.38
N SER A 111 15.71 0.59 -2.22
CA SER A 111 15.16 0.98 -0.92
C SER A 111 15.32 2.49 -0.68
N LEU A 112 14.24 3.18 -0.33
CA LEU A 112 14.18 4.64 -0.12
C LEU A 112 14.79 5.04 1.23
N ARG A 113 16.05 4.68 1.43
CA ARG A 113 16.79 4.83 2.68
C ARG A 113 17.00 6.31 3.04
N PRO A 114 17.00 6.64 4.35
CA PRO A 114 17.21 8.02 4.78
C PRO A 114 18.62 8.51 4.40
N ASP A 115 18.71 9.81 4.14
CA ASP A 115 19.93 10.55 3.77
C ASP A 115 20.58 10.14 2.43
N GLU A 116 19.99 9.21 1.70
CA GLU A 116 20.43 8.76 0.40
C GLU A 116 19.51 9.31 -0.71
N GLU A 117 20.11 9.73 -1.83
CA GLU A 117 19.34 10.06 -3.03
C GLU A 117 18.83 8.79 -3.69
N LYS A 118 17.54 8.77 -4.02
CA LYS A 118 16.87 7.60 -4.59
C LYS A 118 15.96 7.99 -5.74
N LEU A 119 15.89 7.09 -6.72
CA LEU A 119 14.99 7.23 -7.84
C LEU A 119 13.61 6.66 -7.46
N ALA A 120 12.59 7.45 -7.72
CA ALA A 120 11.22 7.05 -7.43
C ALA A 120 10.30 7.34 -8.63
N TYR A 121 9.17 6.64 -8.65
CA TYR A 121 8.03 6.93 -9.51
C TYR A 121 6.90 7.41 -8.62
N SER A 122 6.42 8.62 -8.86
CA SER A 122 5.65 9.35 -7.86
C SER A 122 4.32 9.86 -8.39
N VAL A 123 3.33 9.86 -7.51
CA VAL A 123 2.07 10.58 -7.70
C VAL A 123 2.06 11.75 -6.74
N ILE A 124 1.96 12.96 -7.28
CA ILE A 124 2.07 14.19 -6.52
C ILE A 124 0.72 14.89 -6.58
N PHE A 125 0.13 15.15 -5.43
CA PHE A 125 -1.20 15.71 -5.27
C PHE A 125 -1.15 17.13 -4.74
N ASN A 126 -1.89 18.05 -5.36
CA ASN A 126 -2.23 19.32 -4.75
C ASN A 126 -3.61 19.19 -4.11
N MET A 127 -3.68 19.24 -2.79
CA MET A 127 -4.93 19.04 -2.05
C MET A 127 -5.16 20.09 -0.97
N ASN A 128 -6.42 20.39 -0.71
CA ASN A 128 -6.79 21.31 0.34
C ASN A 128 -6.96 20.60 1.70
N GLU A 129 -7.26 21.38 2.76
CA GLU A 129 -7.47 20.87 4.13
C GLU A 129 -8.63 19.86 4.25
N LYS A 130 -9.54 19.81 3.28
CA LYS A 130 -10.63 18.83 3.21
C LYS A 130 -10.24 17.59 2.40
N ALA A 131 -8.94 17.40 2.12
CA ALA A 131 -8.41 16.35 1.27
C ALA A 131 -9.15 16.27 -0.10
N GLU A 132 -9.50 17.43 -0.68
CA GLU A 132 -9.99 17.52 -2.05
C GLU A 132 -8.80 17.72 -2.97
N ILE A 133 -8.63 16.84 -3.93
CA ILE A 133 -7.57 16.93 -4.94
C ILE A 133 -7.95 18.04 -5.92
N LYS A 134 -7.09 19.06 -6.03
CA LYS A 134 -7.24 20.15 -6.97
C LYS A 134 -6.56 19.85 -8.29
N ASP A 135 -5.42 19.18 -8.20
CA ASP A 135 -4.61 18.74 -9.33
C ASP A 135 -3.69 17.59 -8.89
N TYR A 136 -3.22 16.78 -9.84
CA TYR A 136 -2.20 15.77 -9.62
C TYR A 136 -1.32 15.59 -10.83
N ARG A 137 -0.11 15.06 -10.60
CA ARG A 137 0.79 14.66 -11.66
C ARG A 137 1.51 13.36 -11.30
N ILE A 138 1.81 12.59 -12.33
CA ILE A 138 2.55 11.33 -12.21
C ILE A 138 3.89 11.57 -12.88
N ARG A 139 5.00 11.39 -12.15
CA ARG A 139 6.36 11.72 -12.60
C ARG A 139 7.40 10.72 -12.09
N HIS A 140 8.44 10.54 -12.87
CA HIS A 140 9.71 10.07 -12.32
C HIS A 140 10.30 11.19 -11.47
N THR A 141 10.79 10.86 -10.30
CA THR A 141 11.35 11.81 -9.34
C THR A 141 12.70 11.34 -8.82
N VAL A 142 13.49 12.26 -8.31
CA VAL A 142 14.58 11.98 -7.39
C VAL A 142 14.20 12.52 -6.03
N ILE A 143 14.32 11.69 -5.02
CA ILE A 143 14.01 12.04 -3.63
C ILE A 143 15.23 11.85 -2.74
N LYS A 144 15.23 12.49 -1.60
CA LYS A 144 16.15 12.21 -0.50
C LYS A 144 15.33 12.13 0.77
N SER A 145 15.11 10.91 1.29
CA SER A 145 14.35 10.72 2.52
C SER A 145 15.09 11.34 3.70
N ASN A 146 14.42 12.18 4.46
CA ASN A 146 14.99 12.83 5.64
C ASN A 146 15.03 11.89 6.85
N ARG A 147 14.10 10.95 6.92
CA ARG A 147 13.99 10.01 8.04
C ARG A 147 13.20 8.76 7.69
N ARG A 148 13.58 7.65 8.31
CA ARG A 148 12.79 6.44 8.39
C ARG A 148 12.14 6.36 9.78
N PHE A 149 10.81 6.26 9.85
CA PHE A 149 10.05 6.01 11.06
C PHE A 149 9.63 4.55 11.14
N THR A 150 9.57 4.01 12.34
CA THR A 150 8.76 2.82 12.59
C THR A 150 7.29 3.23 12.75
N TYR A 151 6.36 2.29 12.54
CA TYR A 151 4.94 2.54 12.81
C TYR A 151 4.70 2.97 14.25
N GLU A 152 5.49 2.44 15.20
CA GLU A 152 5.39 2.76 16.61
C GLU A 152 5.83 4.21 16.91
N GLU A 153 6.93 4.68 16.28
CA GLU A 153 7.38 6.07 16.40
C GLU A 153 6.39 7.05 15.80
N ALA A 154 5.91 6.79 14.58
CA ALA A 154 4.91 7.63 13.93
C ALA A 154 3.59 7.65 14.72
N GLN A 155 3.17 6.52 15.29
CA GLN A 155 2.00 6.44 16.14
C GLN A 155 2.16 7.25 17.41
N ASN A 156 3.33 7.20 18.04
CA ASN A 156 3.61 8.02 19.24
C ASN A 156 3.51 9.52 18.91
N ILE A 157 4.01 9.95 17.75
CA ILE A 157 3.90 11.35 17.32
C ILE A 157 2.43 11.74 17.11
N ILE A 158 1.63 10.85 16.50
CA ILE A 158 0.19 11.09 16.30
C ILE A 158 -0.55 11.22 17.64
N GLU A 159 -0.19 10.42 18.64
CA GLU A 159 -0.85 10.38 19.95
C GLU A 159 -0.42 11.53 20.86
N THR A 160 0.87 11.89 20.85
CA THR A 160 1.45 12.89 21.79
C THR A 160 1.56 14.29 21.17
N GLY A 161 1.63 14.39 19.86
CA GLY A 161 1.94 15.64 19.16
C GLY A 161 3.39 16.08 19.28
N GLU A 162 4.30 15.17 19.70
CA GLU A 162 5.71 15.45 19.90
C GLU A 162 6.60 14.48 19.14
N GLY A 163 7.72 14.98 18.61
CA GLY A 163 8.71 14.21 17.86
C GLY A 163 9.18 14.94 16.61
N ASP A 164 10.08 14.31 15.86
CA ASP A 164 10.61 14.85 14.62
C ASP A 164 9.52 14.87 13.55
N TYR A 165 9.49 15.92 12.72
CA TYR A 165 8.53 16.10 11.64
C TYR A 165 7.06 15.96 12.10
N LYS A 166 6.77 16.36 13.33
CA LYS A 166 5.44 16.26 13.93
C LYS A 166 4.37 17.01 13.14
N GLU A 167 4.70 18.18 12.62
CA GLU A 167 3.75 19.00 11.86
C GLU A 167 3.34 18.31 10.57
N GLU A 168 4.31 17.71 9.88
CA GLU A 168 4.12 16.96 8.64
C GLU A 168 3.32 15.68 8.89
N ILE A 169 3.69 14.90 9.91
CA ILE A 169 3.00 13.65 10.27
C ILE A 169 1.56 13.94 10.71
N LEU A 170 1.33 14.94 11.56
CA LEU A 170 -0.02 15.30 12.01
C LEU A 170 -0.88 15.80 10.86
N GLN A 171 -0.31 16.61 9.94
CA GLN A 171 -1.06 17.08 8.78
C GLN A 171 -1.39 15.94 7.81
N LEU A 172 -0.45 15.03 7.53
CA LEU A 172 -0.72 13.84 6.73
C LEU A 172 -1.78 12.96 7.38
N ASN A 173 -1.70 12.75 8.70
CA ASN A 173 -2.70 11.96 9.43
C ASN A 173 -4.10 12.58 9.34
N LYS A 174 -4.21 13.89 9.49
CA LYS A 174 -5.48 14.62 9.31
C LYS A 174 -6.07 14.42 7.91
N LEU A 175 -5.25 14.52 6.87
CA LEU A 175 -5.68 14.29 5.49
C LEU A 175 -6.08 12.83 5.26
N ALA A 176 -5.31 11.87 5.79
CA ALA A 176 -5.61 10.44 5.71
C ALA A 176 -6.94 10.08 6.37
N GLN A 177 -7.24 10.65 7.55
CA GLN A 177 -8.52 10.44 8.23
C GLN A 177 -9.69 10.90 7.37
N ILE A 178 -9.59 12.09 6.75
CA ILE A 178 -10.64 12.60 5.85
C ILE A 178 -10.80 11.72 4.61
N LEU A 179 -9.70 11.22 4.03
CA LEU A 179 -9.73 10.30 2.89
C LEU A 179 -10.44 9.00 3.28
N ARG A 180 -10.12 8.44 4.46
CA ARG A 180 -10.74 7.23 5.00
C ARG A 180 -12.23 7.42 5.22
N GLU A 181 -12.65 8.52 5.84
CA GLU A 181 -14.07 8.83 6.04
C GLU A 181 -14.84 8.87 4.72
N LYS A 182 -14.28 9.52 3.69
CA LYS A 182 -14.87 9.55 2.35
C LYS A 182 -14.97 8.17 1.72
N ARG A 183 -13.92 7.35 1.88
CA ARG A 183 -13.88 5.98 1.37
C ARG A 183 -14.92 5.09 2.07
N MET A 184 -15.02 5.20 3.38
CA MET A 184 -16.02 4.47 4.16
C MET A 184 -17.45 4.90 3.81
N ALA A 185 -17.70 6.19 3.65
CA ALA A 185 -19.00 6.72 3.22
C ALA A 185 -19.38 6.22 1.81
N ALA A 186 -18.39 6.01 0.92
CA ALA A 186 -18.58 5.44 -0.41
C ALA A 186 -18.82 3.91 -0.42
N GLY A 187 -18.78 3.24 0.75
CA GLY A 187 -19.09 1.83 0.89
C GLY A 187 -17.88 0.90 0.94
N ALA A 188 -16.70 1.41 1.29
CA ALA A 188 -15.56 0.54 1.61
C ALA A 188 -15.88 -0.31 2.85
N ILE A 189 -15.33 -1.53 2.90
CA ILE A 189 -15.47 -2.42 4.04
C ILE A 189 -14.20 -2.34 4.88
N ASN A 190 -14.37 -2.13 6.18
CA ASN A 190 -13.26 -2.05 7.13
C ASN A 190 -13.01 -3.41 7.79
N PHE A 191 -11.95 -4.08 7.38
CA PHE A 191 -11.45 -5.27 8.04
C PHE A 191 -10.22 -4.91 8.88
N ASP A 192 -10.41 -4.53 10.13
CA ASP A 192 -9.32 -4.29 11.08
C ASP A 192 -8.78 -5.64 11.60
N ARG A 193 -7.86 -6.25 10.84
CA ARG A 193 -7.28 -7.53 11.20
C ARG A 193 -6.22 -7.40 12.28
N CYS A 194 -6.34 -8.24 13.29
CA CYS A 194 -5.23 -8.54 14.18
C CYS A 194 -4.27 -9.52 13.46
N GLU A 195 -3.06 -9.08 13.19
CA GLU A 195 -2.01 -9.98 12.71
C GLU A 195 -1.38 -10.72 13.89
N VAL A 196 -1.28 -12.03 13.75
CA VAL A 196 -0.53 -12.85 14.71
C VAL A 196 0.95 -12.71 14.40
N LYS A 197 1.72 -12.21 15.36
CA LYS A 197 3.18 -12.10 15.31
C LYS A 197 3.82 -12.98 16.36
N PHE A 198 5.02 -13.45 16.07
CA PHE A 198 5.81 -14.27 16.97
C PHE A 198 7.06 -13.51 17.38
N GLU A 199 7.36 -13.54 18.66
CA GLU A 199 8.68 -13.19 19.15
C GLU A 199 9.54 -14.47 19.07
N ILE A 200 10.69 -14.35 18.41
CA ILE A 200 11.59 -15.49 18.20
C ILE A 200 12.97 -15.18 18.80
N ASP A 201 13.67 -16.22 19.26
CA ASP A 201 15.06 -16.10 19.69
C ASP A 201 16.03 -16.05 18.49
N GLU A 202 17.32 -15.87 18.76
CA GLU A 202 18.38 -15.83 17.74
C GLU A 202 18.48 -17.12 16.91
N LYS A 203 17.90 -18.22 17.36
CA LYS A 203 17.84 -19.53 16.66
C LYS A 203 16.54 -19.74 15.92
N GLY A 204 15.64 -18.75 15.90
CA GLY A 204 14.34 -18.82 15.24
C GLY A 204 13.28 -19.59 16.04
N LYS A 205 13.52 -19.89 17.34
CA LYS A 205 12.52 -20.57 18.18
C LYS A 205 11.50 -19.55 18.69
N PRO A 206 10.19 -19.82 18.55
CA PRO A 206 9.16 -18.95 19.10
C PRO A 206 9.25 -18.87 20.63
N LEU A 207 9.30 -17.64 21.15
CA LEU A 207 9.28 -17.32 22.57
C LEU A 207 7.88 -16.93 23.04
N SER A 208 7.21 -16.08 22.27
CA SER A 208 5.86 -15.61 22.58
C SER A 208 5.04 -15.37 21.30
N VAL A 209 3.74 -15.23 21.48
CA VAL A 209 2.78 -14.85 20.43
C VAL A 209 2.10 -13.56 20.86
N TYR A 210 2.05 -12.57 19.96
CA TYR A 210 1.33 -11.34 20.21
C TYR A 210 0.48 -10.92 19.01
N PHE A 211 -0.53 -10.11 19.28
CA PHE A 211 -1.42 -9.59 18.25
C PHE A 211 -1.00 -8.17 17.90
N LYS A 212 -0.67 -7.96 16.61
CA LYS A 212 -0.42 -6.62 16.09
C LYS A 212 -1.72 -6.03 15.56
N VAL A 213 -2.15 -4.94 16.18
CA VAL A 213 -3.34 -4.19 15.77
C VAL A 213 -2.91 -3.04 14.84
N SER A 214 -3.65 -2.84 13.74
CA SER A 214 -3.47 -1.69 12.86
C SER A 214 -3.89 -0.40 13.58
N LYS A 215 -2.97 0.55 13.68
CA LYS A 215 -3.18 1.87 14.30
C LYS A 215 -3.25 2.99 13.25
N GLU A 216 -3.41 4.22 13.70
CA GLU A 216 -3.54 5.39 12.79
C GLU A 216 -2.32 5.57 11.88
N ALA A 217 -1.11 5.31 12.35
CA ALA A 217 0.09 5.35 11.52
C ALA A 217 0.05 4.35 10.35
N ASN A 218 -0.47 3.14 10.57
CA ASN A 218 -0.68 2.16 9.51
C ASN A 218 -1.74 2.63 8.51
N LYS A 219 -2.85 3.17 9.02
CA LYS A 219 -3.96 3.68 8.22
C LYS A 219 -3.55 4.92 7.41
N LEU A 220 -2.64 5.75 7.93
CA LEU A 220 -2.07 6.88 7.20
C LEU A 220 -1.40 6.42 5.91
N ILE A 221 -0.48 5.47 5.99
CA ILE A 221 0.21 4.92 4.81
C ILE A 221 -0.79 4.26 3.87
N GLU A 222 -1.69 3.41 4.40
CA GLU A 222 -2.71 2.73 3.60
C GLU A 222 -3.53 3.70 2.77
N GLU A 223 -4.05 4.80 3.35
CA GLU A 223 -4.91 5.74 2.63
C GLU A 223 -4.17 6.47 1.49
N PHE A 224 -2.92 6.85 1.68
CA PHE A 224 -2.14 7.48 0.61
C PHE A 224 -1.74 6.49 -0.48
N MET A 225 -1.43 5.24 -0.13
CA MET A 225 -1.19 4.18 -1.12
C MET A 225 -2.45 3.87 -1.93
N LEU A 226 -3.61 3.76 -1.28
CA LEU A 226 -4.90 3.58 -1.95
C LEU A 226 -5.24 4.76 -2.86
N LEU A 227 -4.99 5.99 -2.41
CA LEU A 227 -5.19 7.20 -3.20
C LEU A 227 -4.33 7.19 -4.46
N ALA A 228 -3.04 6.89 -4.33
CA ALA A 228 -2.11 6.82 -5.46
C ALA A 228 -2.50 5.73 -6.44
N ASN A 229 -2.77 4.51 -5.95
CA ASN A 229 -3.18 3.38 -6.78
C ASN A 229 -4.46 3.68 -7.57
N ARG A 230 -5.47 4.24 -6.92
CA ARG A 230 -6.71 4.63 -7.57
C ARG A 230 -6.49 5.71 -8.62
N THR A 231 -5.69 6.73 -8.30
CA THR A 231 -5.39 7.83 -9.22
C THR A 231 -4.68 7.33 -10.47
N VAL A 232 -3.69 6.45 -10.35
CA VAL A 232 -3.00 5.84 -11.50
C VAL A 232 -3.95 4.99 -12.32
N ALA A 233 -4.78 4.15 -11.69
CA ALA A 233 -5.77 3.33 -12.37
C ALA A 233 -6.77 4.19 -13.15
N GLU A 234 -7.29 5.26 -12.55
CA GLU A 234 -8.20 6.19 -13.20
C GLU A 234 -7.52 6.99 -14.33
N HIS A 235 -6.27 7.43 -14.12
CA HIS A 235 -5.48 8.16 -15.12
C HIS A 235 -5.27 7.35 -16.41
N ILE A 236 -5.05 6.05 -16.26
CA ILE A 236 -4.83 5.15 -17.40
C ILE A 236 -6.15 4.65 -17.98
N GLY A 237 -7.14 4.35 -17.13
CA GLY A 237 -8.39 3.74 -17.53
C GLY A 237 -9.46 4.71 -18.01
N LYS A 238 -9.55 5.89 -17.40
CA LYS A 238 -10.54 6.93 -17.78
C LYS A 238 -10.00 7.81 -18.90
N VAL A 239 -9.90 7.27 -20.11
CA VAL A 239 -9.49 8.02 -21.29
C VAL A 239 -10.68 8.69 -21.99
N PRO A 240 -10.50 9.87 -22.64
CA PRO A 240 -11.50 10.48 -23.47
C PRO A 240 -11.98 9.53 -24.59
N LYS A 241 -13.26 9.65 -24.99
CA LYS A 241 -13.89 8.78 -25.98
C LYS A 241 -13.14 8.68 -27.33
N ASN A 242 -12.33 9.69 -27.65
CA ASN A 242 -11.53 9.77 -28.88
C ASN A 242 -10.11 9.20 -28.75
N LYS A 243 -9.73 8.69 -27.59
CA LYS A 243 -8.42 8.07 -27.37
C LYS A 243 -8.56 6.57 -27.14
N LYS A 244 -7.63 5.79 -27.67
CA LYS A 244 -7.54 4.37 -27.37
C LYS A 244 -7.01 4.21 -25.92
N PRO A 245 -7.69 3.42 -25.09
CA PRO A 245 -7.18 3.10 -23.75
C PRO A 245 -5.89 2.29 -23.86
N LYS A 246 -5.04 2.46 -22.87
CA LYS A 246 -3.81 1.67 -22.76
C LYS A 246 -4.12 0.33 -22.09
N VAL A 247 -3.38 -0.70 -22.48
CA VAL A 247 -3.41 -1.98 -21.76
C VAL A 247 -2.84 -1.75 -20.35
N PHE A 248 -3.59 -2.15 -19.34
CA PHE A 248 -3.18 -2.00 -17.94
C PHE A 248 -3.83 -3.09 -17.09
N PRO A 249 -3.08 -3.79 -16.21
CA PRO A 249 -3.65 -4.77 -15.31
C PRO A 249 -4.32 -4.05 -14.12
N TYR A 250 -5.60 -4.35 -13.91
CA TYR A 250 -6.36 -3.83 -12.76
C TYR A 250 -6.58 -4.93 -11.73
N ARG A 251 -6.38 -4.60 -10.45
CA ARG A 251 -6.88 -5.42 -9.37
C ARG A 251 -8.23 -4.88 -8.92
N ILE A 252 -9.27 -5.65 -9.19
CA ILE A 252 -10.63 -5.26 -8.85
C ILE A 252 -11.18 -6.13 -7.72
N HIS A 253 -12.17 -5.58 -7.01
CA HIS A 253 -12.98 -6.30 -6.05
C HIS A 253 -14.38 -6.43 -6.66
N ASP A 254 -14.71 -7.63 -7.07
CA ASP A 254 -16.05 -7.95 -7.56
C ASP A 254 -17.10 -7.87 -6.45
N LEU A 255 -18.36 -7.91 -6.86
CA LEU A 255 -19.45 -8.11 -5.92
C LEU A 255 -19.22 -9.44 -5.18
N PRO A 256 -19.54 -9.50 -3.88
CA PRO A 256 -19.52 -10.75 -3.15
C PRO A 256 -20.39 -11.80 -3.85
N ASP A 257 -19.92 -13.02 -3.84
CA ASP A 257 -20.67 -14.16 -4.36
C ASP A 257 -21.99 -14.34 -3.55
N PRO A 258 -23.16 -14.31 -4.20
CA PRO A 258 -24.43 -14.43 -3.49
C PRO A 258 -24.54 -15.67 -2.61
N ASP A 259 -24.08 -16.84 -3.10
CA ASP A 259 -24.12 -18.09 -2.35
C ASP A 259 -23.22 -18.03 -1.11
N LYS A 260 -22.06 -17.39 -1.24
CA LYS A 260 -21.17 -17.18 -0.08
C LYS A 260 -21.72 -16.19 0.92
N LEU A 261 -22.43 -15.14 0.46
CA LEU A 261 -23.12 -14.21 1.35
C LEU A 261 -24.28 -14.88 2.11
N ASP A 262 -25.05 -15.74 1.43
CA ASP A 262 -26.12 -16.50 2.06
C ASP A 262 -25.58 -17.51 3.08
N ASN A 263 -24.50 -18.20 2.75
CA ASN A 263 -23.79 -19.08 3.69
C ASN A 263 -23.27 -18.29 4.90
N LEU A 264 -22.66 -17.11 4.68
CA LEU A 264 -22.25 -16.22 5.76
C LEU A 264 -23.45 -15.82 6.63
N SER A 265 -24.57 -15.42 6.01
CA SER A 265 -25.78 -15.01 6.72
C SER A 265 -26.33 -16.13 7.61
N GLN A 266 -26.40 -17.37 7.09
CA GLN A 266 -26.82 -18.55 7.86
C GLN A 266 -25.84 -18.86 9.00
N PHE A 267 -24.55 -18.70 8.75
CA PHE A 267 -23.51 -18.97 9.75
C PHE A 267 -23.62 -17.98 10.92
N ILE A 268 -23.66 -16.65 10.64
CA ILE A 268 -23.70 -15.62 11.69
C ILE A 268 -25.04 -15.57 12.43
N ALA A 269 -26.12 -16.07 11.82
CA ALA A 269 -27.42 -16.18 12.49
C ALA A 269 -27.36 -17.05 13.76
N ARG A 270 -26.44 -18.03 13.81
CA ARG A 270 -26.20 -18.89 15.00
C ARG A 270 -25.66 -18.09 16.20
N PHE A 271 -25.05 -16.94 15.93
CA PHE A 271 -24.55 -16.00 16.94
C PHE A 271 -25.50 -14.83 17.17
N GLY A 272 -26.68 -14.82 16.53
CA GLY A 272 -27.68 -13.76 16.66
C GLY A 272 -27.48 -12.55 15.75
N TYR A 273 -26.52 -12.60 14.82
CA TYR A 273 -26.26 -11.51 13.88
C TYR A 273 -27.00 -11.67 12.56
N LYS A 274 -27.20 -10.54 11.86
CA LYS A 274 -27.87 -10.51 10.55
C LYS A 274 -27.14 -9.57 9.61
N ILE A 275 -27.05 -9.96 8.34
CA ILE A 275 -26.58 -9.12 7.23
C ILE A 275 -27.60 -9.07 6.10
N ARG A 276 -27.49 -8.06 5.26
CA ARG A 276 -28.20 -8.03 3.98
C ARG A 276 -27.38 -8.77 2.93
N THR A 277 -27.99 -9.73 2.24
CA THR A 277 -27.37 -10.49 1.16
C THR A 277 -27.79 -9.98 -0.23
N GLY A 278 -28.75 -9.04 -0.29
CA GLY A 278 -29.26 -8.44 -1.53
C GLY A 278 -29.39 -6.92 -1.42
N GLY A 279 -29.61 -6.27 -2.57
CA GLY A 279 -29.70 -4.83 -2.69
C GLY A 279 -28.50 -4.23 -3.43
N SER A 280 -28.23 -2.93 -3.25
CA SER A 280 -27.07 -2.28 -3.84
C SER A 280 -25.77 -2.73 -3.19
N LYS A 281 -24.64 -2.63 -3.91
CA LYS A 281 -23.30 -2.89 -3.37
C LYS A 281 -23.07 -2.13 -2.04
N THR A 282 -23.50 -0.88 -2.00
CA THR A 282 -23.38 -0.02 -0.81
C THR A 282 -24.22 -0.53 0.38
N ASP A 283 -25.40 -1.10 0.13
CA ASP A 283 -26.24 -1.63 1.21
C ASP A 283 -25.63 -2.89 1.83
N VAL A 284 -25.12 -3.77 0.99
CA VAL A 284 -24.38 -4.97 1.44
C VAL A 284 -23.14 -4.57 2.24
N SER A 285 -22.31 -3.67 1.71
CA SER A 285 -21.11 -3.19 2.40
C SER A 285 -21.41 -2.52 3.74
N LYS A 286 -22.42 -1.67 3.81
CA LYS A 286 -22.87 -1.05 5.07
C LYS A 286 -23.35 -2.08 6.09
N SER A 287 -24.06 -3.11 5.61
CA SER A 287 -24.54 -4.19 6.47
C SER A 287 -23.39 -5.01 7.05
N ILE A 288 -22.36 -5.28 6.25
CA ILE A 288 -21.14 -5.97 6.69
C ILE A 288 -20.35 -5.09 7.67
N ASN A 289 -20.16 -3.80 7.38
CA ASN A 289 -19.48 -2.87 8.30
C ASN A 289 -20.18 -2.82 9.66
N ARG A 290 -21.51 -2.82 9.67
CA ARG A 290 -22.28 -2.90 10.91
C ARG A 290 -22.03 -4.20 11.67
N LEU A 291 -22.03 -5.34 10.96
CA LEU A 291 -21.68 -6.63 11.56
C LEU A 291 -20.30 -6.59 12.20
N LEU A 292 -19.29 -6.07 11.47
CA LEU A 292 -17.92 -5.97 11.96
C LEU A 292 -17.82 -5.10 13.22
N SER A 293 -18.54 -3.97 13.26
CA SER A 293 -18.64 -3.14 14.47
C SER A 293 -19.38 -3.85 15.63
N ASP A 294 -20.44 -4.59 15.33
CA ASP A 294 -21.25 -5.30 16.35
C ASP A 294 -20.47 -6.46 17.02
N ILE A 295 -19.47 -7.03 16.33
CA ILE A 295 -18.64 -8.14 16.86
C ILE A 295 -17.33 -7.68 17.50
N GLU A 296 -16.99 -6.40 17.41
CA GLU A 296 -15.74 -5.85 17.94
C GLU A 296 -15.59 -6.17 19.44
N GLY A 297 -14.43 -6.71 19.81
CA GLY A 297 -14.12 -7.13 21.18
C GLY A 297 -14.83 -8.40 21.68
N LYS A 298 -15.64 -9.08 20.83
CA LYS A 298 -16.33 -10.31 21.21
C LYS A 298 -15.49 -11.56 20.88
N LYS A 299 -15.82 -12.67 21.53
CA LYS A 299 -15.09 -13.94 21.37
C LYS A 299 -15.14 -14.48 19.95
N GLU A 300 -16.25 -14.26 19.25
CA GLU A 300 -16.49 -14.70 17.88
C GLU A 300 -15.91 -13.78 16.80
N GLN A 301 -15.33 -12.64 17.16
CA GLN A 301 -14.84 -11.62 16.22
C GLN A 301 -13.95 -12.23 15.13
N ASN A 302 -12.83 -12.84 15.49
CA ASN A 302 -11.87 -13.41 14.52
C ASN A 302 -12.49 -14.43 13.58
N LEU A 303 -13.43 -15.24 14.10
CA LEU A 303 -14.12 -16.26 13.33
C LEU A 303 -15.02 -15.62 12.28
N ILE A 304 -15.86 -14.67 12.70
CA ILE A 304 -16.81 -13.99 11.82
C ILE A 304 -16.08 -13.11 10.80
N GLU A 305 -15.04 -12.38 11.19
CA GLU A 305 -14.19 -11.61 10.27
C GLU A 305 -13.56 -12.51 9.18
N THR A 306 -13.01 -13.66 9.59
CA THR A 306 -12.40 -14.61 8.65
C THR A 306 -13.40 -15.16 7.64
N VAL A 307 -14.60 -15.54 8.09
CA VAL A 307 -15.66 -16.05 7.21
C VAL A 307 -16.21 -14.94 6.32
N SER A 308 -16.39 -13.73 6.86
CA SER A 308 -16.83 -12.55 6.09
C SER A 308 -15.84 -12.22 4.97
N LEU A 309 -14.54 -12.26 5.25
CA LEU A 309 -13.53 -12.00 4.22
C LEU A 309 -13.53 -13.06 3.11
N ARG A 310 -13.74 -14.34 3.46
CA ARG A 310 -13.83 -15.42 2.46
C ARG A 310 -15.08 -15.31 1.58
N ALA A 311 -16.12 -14.62 2.05
CA ALA A 311 -17.29 -14.33 1.25
C ALA A 311 -17.04 -13.21 0.22
N MET A 312 -16.00 -12.38 0.43
CA MET A 312 -15.58 -11.35 -0.53
C MET A 312 -14.73 -11.98 -1.63
N GLN A 313 -15.01 -11.61 -2.87
CA GLN A 313 -14.18 -12.06 -4.01
C GLN A 313 -13.08 -11.05 -4.30
N LEU A 314 -11.86 -11.55 -4.44
CA LEU A 314 -10.71 -10.82 -4.95
C LEU A 314 -10.41 -11.38 -6.34
N SER A 315 -10.58 -10.58 -7.37
CA SER A 315 -10.28 -10.98 -8.76
C SER A 315 -9.14 -10.14 -9.32
N LEU A 316 -8.19 -10.79 -9.98
CA LEU A 316 -7.21 -10.14 -10.84
C LEU A 316 -7.67 -10.27 -12.29
N ILE A 317 -8.00 -9.16 -12.94
CA ILE A 317 -8.42 -9.15 -14.34
C ILE A 317 -7.34 -8.50 -15.19
N HIS A 318 -6.93 -9.21 -16.26
CA HIS A 318 -6.18 -8.64 -17.37
C HIS A 318 -7.17 -8.11 -18.40
N ILE A 319 -7.22 -6.79 -18.58
CA ILE A 319 -7.99 -6.19 -19.66
C ILE A 319 -7.01 -5.96 -20.81
N SER A 320 -7.04 -6.86 -21.81
CA SER A 320 -6.24 -6.72 -23.03
C SER A 320 -6.88 -5.74 -24.04
N GLU A 321 -8.20 -5.52 -23.91
CA GLU A 321 -8.94 -4.51 -24.67
C GLU A 321 -9.96 -3.85 -23.76
N PRO A 322 -10.30 -2.56 -23.98
CA PRO A 322 -11.31 -1.89 -23.20
C PRO A 322 -12.70 -2.41 -23.61
N THR A 323 -13.12 -3.48 -23.03
CA THR A 323 -14.56 -3.73 -22.94
C THR A 323 -15.15 -2.63 -22.09
N ARG A 324 -16.24 -2.03 -22.58
CA ARG A 324 -16.94 -0.93 -21.94
C ARG A 324 -17.01 -1.15 -20.43
N GLN A 325 -16.37 -0.24 -19.72
CA GLN A 325 -16.48 -0.14 -18.28
C GLN A 325 -17.91 0.16 -17.89
N GLU A 326 -18.48 -0.73 -17.12
CA GLU A 326 -19.41 -0.32 -16.08
C GLU A 326 -18.57 0.03 -14.86
N ALA A 327 -18.81 1.20 -14.36
CA ALA A 327 -18.02 1.97 -13.42
C ALA A 327 -17.56 1.20 -12.17
N ILE A 328 -16.33 1.47 -11.80
CA ILE A 328 -15.78 1.33 -10.46
C ILE A 328 -16.63 2.10 -9.44
#